data_7d029a68d2e1df292e62c2b1a7bcc2b2
#
_entry.id   7d029a68d2e1df292e62c2b1a7bcc2b2
#
_cell.length_a   1.000
_cell.length_b   1.000
_cell.length_c   1.000
_cell.angle_alpha   90.00
_cell.angle_beta   90.00
_cell.angle_gamma   90.00
#
_symmetry.space_group_name_H-M   'P 1'
#
loop_
_entity.id
_entity.type
_entity.pdbx_description
1 polymer ?
#
loop_
_entity_poly.entity_id
_entity_poly.type
_entity_poly.pdbx_seq_one_letter_code
_entity_poly.pdbx_strand_id
1 'polypeptide(L)'
;MEFLKENAEYFERKAREAINEKPRFVLFFVEQAIQLYIKYILAKVLEDYPKTHKLKILFHELSKIDEKAKKFYEDYADVLDLVEEAYITAKYLGKEYSEKSAKKALEMLDKFKEVFKEWLA
;
A
#
# COMPACT_ATOMS: atom_id res chain seq x y z
N MET A 1 -12.97 5.86 -11.74
CA MET A 1 -12.53 6.35 -10.40
C MET A 1 -11.05 6.72 -10.40
N GLU A 2 -10.70 7.60 -11.29
CA GLU A 2 -9.32 8.04 -11.48
C GLU A 2 -8.75 8.73 -10.23
N PHE A 3 -9.62 9.33 -9.43
CA PHE A 3 -9.20 9.98 -8.19
C PHE A 3 -8.49 9.03 -7.23
N LEU A 4 -8.82 7.72 -7.26
CA LEU A 4 -8.15 6.74 -6.41
C LEU A 4 -6.67 6.60 -6.78
N LYS A 5 -6.39 6.56 -8.08
CA LYS A 5 -5.01 6.49 -8.57
C LYS A 5 -4.25 7.78 -8.27
N GLU A 6 -4.88 8.92 -8.49
CA GLU A 6 -4.27 10.22 -8.21
C GLU A 6 -3.91 10.34 -6.72
N ASN A 7 -4.81 9.90 -5.84
CA ASN A 7 -4.55 9.92 -4.40
C ASN A 7 -3.45 8.93 -4.02
N ALA A 8 -3.44 7.73 -4.63
CA ALA A 8 -2.37 6.77 -4.40
C ALA A 8 -1.00 7.35 -4.78
N GLU A 9 -0.93 7.99 -5.94
CA GLU A 9 0.31 8.62 -6.41
C GLU A 9 0.75 9.76 -5.50
N TYR A 10 -0.19 10.51 -4.95
CA TYR A 10 0.13 11.55 -3.96
C TYR A 10 0.79 10.95 -2.72
N PHE A 11 0.20 9.89 -2.17
CA PHE A 11 0.76 9.24 -0.98
C PHE A 11 2.09 8.57 -1.28
N GLU A 12 2.26 8.03 -2.47
CA GLU A 12 3.55 7.49 -2.89
C GLU A 12 4.63 8.57 -2.88
N ARG A 13 4.35 9.75 -3.44
CA ARG A 13 5.30 10.87 -3.41
C ARG A 13 5.64 11.26 -1.98
N LYS A 14 4.62 11.33 -1.11
CA LYS A 14 4.83 11.67 0.30
C LYS A 14 5.68 10.62 1.02
N ALA A 15 5.50 9.34 0.70
CA ALA A 15 6.33 8.29 1.26
C ALA A 15 7.81 8.49 0.90
N ARG A 16 8.07 8.77 -0.37
CA ARG A 16 9.44 8.95 -0.83
C ARG A 16 10.10 10.20 -0.24
N GLU A 17 9.35 11.27 -0.08
CA GLU A 17 9.85 12.48 0.58
C GLU A 17 10.17 12.24 2.05
N ALA A 18 9.32 11.48 2.74
CA ALA A 18 9.43 11.26 4.18
C ALA A 18 10.63 10.40 4.58
N ILE A 19 11.29 9.71 3.64
CA ILE A 19 12.44 8.85 3.95
C ILE A 19 13.58 9.64 4.62
N ASN A 20 13.70 10.91 4.30
CA ASN A 20 14.73 11.79 4.87
C ASN A 20 14.23 12.58 6.09
N GLU A 21 13.01 12.31 6.53
CA GLU A 21 12.39 13.03 7.64
C GLU A 21 12.08 12.08 8.80
N LYS A 22 10.95 11.33 8.68
CA LYS A 22 10.47 10.45 9.74
C LYS A 22 10.07 9.10 9.16
N PRO A 23 10.83 8.03 9.45
CA PRO A 23 10.53 6.70 8.93
C PRO A 23 9.09 6.22 9.19
N ARG A 24 8.50 6.58 10.34
CA ARG A 24 7.12 6.15 10.65
C ARG A 24 6.11 6.67 9.62
N PHE A 25 6.36 7.86 9.08
CA PHE A 25 5.46 8.42 8.05
C PHE A 25 5.66 7.76 6.69
N VAL A 26 6.88 7.25 6.41
CA VAL A 26 7.09 6.45 5.20
C VAL A 26 6.15 5.25 5.21
N LEU A 27 6.13 4.50 6.33
CA LEU A 27 5.28 3.32 6.44
C LEU A 27 3.79 3.67 6.32
N PHE A 28 3.38 4.74 6.99
CA PHE A 28 2.01 5.24 6.92
C PHE A 28 1.61 5.57 5.47
N PHE A 29 2.44 6.32 4.77
CA PHE A 29 2.13 6.72 3.39
C PHE A 29 2.18 5.55 2.42
N VAL A 30 3.08 4.58 2.63
CA VAL A 30 3.10 3.36 1.81
C VAL A 30 1.81 2.58 1.98
N GLU A 31 1.31 2.46 3.21
CA GLU A 31 0.03 1.79 3.46
C GLU A 31 -1.09 2.48 2.68
N GLN A 32 -1.16 3.81 2.76
CA GLN A 32 -2.18 4.58 2.06
C GLN A 32 -2.09 4.39 0.54
N ALA A 33 -0.87 4.40 0.00
CA ALA A 33 -0.67 4.23 -1.43
C ALA A 33 -1.13 2.85 -1.90
N ILE A 34 -0.70 1.78 -1.22
CA ILE A 34 -1.08 0.41 -1.59
C ILE A 34 -2.59 0.23 -1.48
N GLN A 35 -3.19 0.69 -0.39
CA GLN A 35 -4.62 0.60 -0.20
C GLN A 35 -5.38 1.21 -1.38
N LEU A 36 -4.98 2.41 -1.79
CA LEU A 36 -5.67 3.13 -2.86
C LEU A 36 -5.37 2.57 -4.24
N TYR A 37 -4.15 2.06 -4.48
CA TYR A 37 -3.84 1.38 -5.72
C TYR A 37 -4.72 0.13 -5.90
N ILE A 38 -4.89 -0.66 -4.83
CA ILE A 38 -5.74 -1.85 -4.91
C ILE A 38 -7.19 -1.44 -5.18
N LYS A 39 -7.69 -0.44 -4.47
CA LYS A 39 -9.06 0.06 -4.68
C LYS A 39 -9.26 0.55 -6.11
N TYR A 40 -8.27 1.23 -6.68
CA TYR A 40 -8.31 1.66 -8.07
C TYR A 40 -8.44 0.48 -9.03
N ILE A 41 -7.60 -0.55 -8.83
CA ILE A 41 -7.64 -1.76 -9.68
C ILE A 41 -9.02 -2.44 -9.58
N LEU A 42 -9.52 -2.61 -8.37
CA LEU A 42 -10.83 -3.24 -8.15
C LEU A 42 -11.96 -2.43 -8.79
N ALA A 43 -11.89 -1.11 -8.69
CA ALA A 43 -12.89 -0.23 -9.29
C ALA A 43 -12.94 -0.34 -10.81
N LYS A 44 -11.79 -0.58 -11.46
CA LYS A 44 -11.73 -0.77 -12.92
C LYS A 44 -12.51 -2.00 -13.37
N VAL A 45 -12.55 -3.03 -12.55
CA VAL A 45 -13.18 -4.31 -12.88
C VAL A 45 -14.62 -4.37 -12.38
N LEU A 46 -14.87 -3.89 -11.16
CA LEU A 46 -16.14 -4.06 -10.46
C LEU A 46 -17.03 -2.82 -10.50
N GLU A 47 -16.52 -1.71 -11.01
CA GLU A 47 -17.18 -0.40 -11.01
C GLU A 47 -17.49 0.11 -9.60
N ASP A 48 -16.89 -0.50 -8.58
CA ASP A 48 -16.95 -0.12 -7.18
C ASP A 48 -15.74 -0.71 -6.47
N TYR A 49 -15.56 -0.40 -5.21
CA TYR A 49 -14.43 -0.91 -4.43
C TYR A 49 -14.84 -1.13 -2.98
N PRO A 50 -14.18 -2.08 -2.28
CA PRO A 50 -14.46 -2.30 -0.86
C PRO A 50 -14.12 -1.07 -0.02
N LYS A 51 -14.95 -0.75 0.96
CA LYS A 51 -14.76 0.43 1.81
C LYS A 51 -13.86 0.15 3.02
N THR A 52 -13.28 -1.03 3.09
CA THR A 52 -12.35 -1.40 4.16
C THR A 52 -10.98 -0.79 3.94
N HIS A 53 -10.23 -0.60 5.04
CA HIS A 53 -8.81 -0.25 4.99
C HIS A 53 -7.91 -1.45 5.29
N LYS A 54 -8.49 -2.63 5.52
CA LYS A 54 -7.72 -3.82 5.88
C LYS A 54 -7.06 -4.43 4.65
N LEU A 55 -5.73 -4.40 4.63
CA LEU A 55 -4.95 -4.88 3.49
C LEU A 55 -5.21 -6.36 3.18
N LYS A 56 -5.34 -7.19 4.21
CA LYS A 56 -5.64 -8.62 4.01
C LYS A 56 -6.91 -8.82 3.18
N ILE A 57 -7.96 -8.06 3.49
CA ILE A 57 -9.21 -8.13 2.76
C ILE A 57 -9.04 -7.62 1.32
N LEU A 58 -8.34 -6.50 1.17
CA LEU A 58 -8.11 -5.91 -0.15
C LEU A 58 -7.30 -6.84 -1.05
N PHE A 59 -6.23 -7.46 -0.53
CA PHE A 59 -5.45 -8.43 -1.28
C PHE A 59 -6.27 -9.67 -1.63
N HIS A 60 -7.14 -10.11 -0.72
CA HIS A 60 -8.02 -11.24 -1.00
C HIS A 60 -8.95 -10.92 -2.19
N GLU A 61 -9.56 -9.75 -2.18
CA GLU A 61 -10.42 -9.32 -3.29
C GLU A 61 -9.61 -9.18 -4.59
N LEU A 62 -8.40 -8.62 -4.51
CA LEU A 62 -7.52 -8.51 -5.68
C LEU A 62 -7.16 -9.90 -6.23
N SER A 63 -6.97 -10.89 -5.36
CA SER A 63 -6.63 -12.24 -5.78
C SER A 63 -7.71 -12.91 -6.62
N LYS A 64 -8.95 -12.45 -6.51
CA LYS A 64 -10.06 -12.98 -7.32
C LYS A 64 -9.96 -12.54 -8.78
N ILE A 65 -9.26 -11.47 -9.08
CA ILE A 65 -9.10 -10.96 -10.44
C ILE A 65 -7.67 -11.12 -10.97
N ASP A 66 -6.70 -11.31 -10.09
CA ASP A 66 -5.31 -11.55 -10.46
C ASP A 66 -4.65 -12.42 -9.40
N GLU A 67 -4.35 -13.66 -9.77
CA GLU A 67 -3.79 -14.66 -8.83
C GLU A 67 -2.43 -14.25 -8.26
N LYS A 68 -1.69 -13.35 -8.91
CA LYS A 68 -0.41 -12.85 -8.41
C LYS A 68 -0.55 -12.15 -7.05
N ALA A 69 -1.75 -11.69 -6.73
CA ALA A 69 -2.01 -10.99 -5.47
C ALA A 69 -1.80 -11.91 -4.25
N LYS A 70 -2.16 -13.19 -4.36
CA LYS A 70 -1.99 -14.14 -3.27
C LYS A 70 -0.51 -14.33 -2.95
N LYS A 71 0.30 -14.54 -3.98
CA LYS A 71 1.74 -14.73 -3.80
C LYS A 71 2.38 -13.47 -3.26
N PHE A 72 1.99 -12.31 -3.79
CA PHE A 72 2.52 -11.04 -3.29
C PHE A 72 2.25 -10.87 -1.80
N TYR A 73 1.02 -11.12 -1.39
CA TYR A 73 0.64 -11.00 0.02
C TYR A 73 1.48 -11.93 0.91
N GLU A 74 1.66 -13.18 0.48
CA GLU A 74 2.48 -14.16 1.21
C GLU A 74 3.95 -13.72 1.30
N ASP A 75 4.51 -13.27 0.19
CA ASP A 75 5.91 -12.86 0.12
C ASP A 75 6.23 -11.64 0.98
N TYR A 76 5.28 -10.72 1.12
CA TYR A 76 5.47 -9.46 1.83
C TYR A 76 4.64 -9.35 3.11
N ALA A 77 4.17 -10.48 3.65
CA ALA A 77 3.28 -10.47 4.81
C ALA A 77 3.82 -9.65 5.98
N ASP A 78 5.12 -9.83 6.30
CA ASP A 78 5.74 -9.11 7.42
C ASP A 78 5.73 -7.60 7.20
N VAL A 79 6.06 -7.15 5.99
CA VAL A 79 6.10 -5.72 5.68
C VAL A 79 4.69 -5.14 5.61
N LEU A 80 3.74 -5.91 5.08
CA LEU A 80 2.34 -5.51 5.03
C LEU A 80 1.75 -5.35 6.43
N ASP A 81 2.06 -6.27 7.34
CA ASP A 81 1.64 -6.15 8.73
C ASP A 81 2.22 -4.89 9.37
N LEU A 82 3.47 -4.59 9.06
CA LEU A 82 4.16 -3.44 9.63
C LEU A 82 3.57 -2.13 9.14
N VAL A 83 3.28 -2.00 7.84
CA VAL A 83 2.69 -0.77 7.31
C VAL A 83 1.24 -0.59 7.79
N GLU A 84 0.50 -1.69 7.96
CA GLU A 84 -0.85 -1.62 8.50
C GLU A 84 -0.84 -1.20 9.96
N GLU A 85 0.12 -1.67 10.74
CA GLU A 85 0.32 -1.19 12.11
C GLU A 85 0.61 0.30 12.12
N ALA A 86 1.49 0.76 11.24
CA ALA A 86 1.87 2.17 11.16
C ALA A 86 0.70 3.08 10.75
N TYR A 87 -0.25 2.56 9.99
CA TYR A 87 -1.46 3.29 9.63
C TYR A 87 -2.19 3.83 10.87
N ILE A 88 -2.18 3.04 11.94
CA ILE A 88 -2.83 3.42 13.20
C ILE A 88 -1.85 4.17 14.10
N THR A 89 -0.66 3.60 14.33
CA THR A 89 0.25 4.10 15.35
C THR A 89 0.91 5.43 14.99
N ALA A 90 1.14 5.70 13.71
CA ALA A 90 1.75 6.96 13.28
C ALA A 90 0.90 8.17 13.66
N LYS A 91 -0.42 8.01 13.64
CA LYS A 91 -1.36 9.10 13.97
C LYS A 91 -1.49 9.34 15.46
N TYR A 92 -1.52 8.27 16.27
CA TYR A 92 -2.01 8.35 17.63
C TYR A 92 -0.96 8.05 18.69
N LEU A 93 0.02 7.20 18.40
CA LEU A 93 0.94 6.70 19.39
C LEU A 93 2.38 7.20 19.23
N GLY A 94 2.70 7.81 18.08
CA GLY A 94 4.04 8.30 17.82
C GLY A 94 5.11 7.22 17.82
N LYS A 95 4.73 5.97 17.53
CA LYS A 95 5.67 4.86 17.48
C LYS A 95 6.74 5.11 16.42
N GLU A 96 7.98 4.84 16.75
CA GLU A 96 9.09 4.99 15.81
C GLU A 96 9.37 3.68 15.09
N TYR A 97 9.82 3.80 13.83
CA TYR A 97 10.24 2.67 12.99
C TYR A 97 11.65 2.97 12.48
N SER A 98 12.41 1.92 12.19
CA SER A 98 13.76 2.07 11.69
C SER A 98 13.78 2.55 10.23
N GLU A 99 14.87 3.19 9.85
CA GLU A 99 15.10 3.55 8.45
C GLU A 99 15.12 2.31 7.56
N LYS A 100 15.62 1.19 8.08
CA LYS A 100 15.63 -0.08 7.36
C LYS A 100 14.21 -0.55 7.05
N SER A 101 13.29 -0.45 8.02
CA SER A 101 11.89 -0.80 7.80
C SER A 101 11.23 0.12 6.76
N ALA A 102 11.55 1.41 6.80
CA ALA A 102 11.04 2.38 5.83
C ALA A 102 11.51 2.04 4.41
N LYS A 103 12.78 1.68 4.26
CA LYS A 103 13.33 1.28 2.95
C LYS A 103 12.66 0.02 2.43
N LYS A 104 12.42 -0.96 3.31
CA LYS A 104 11.71 -2.20 2.91
C LYS A 104 10.29 -1.90 2.46
N ALA A 105 9.62 -0.96 3.12
CA ALA A 105 8.27 -0.56 2.73
C ALA A 105 8.25 0.05 1.32
N LEU A 106 9.22 0.93 1.03
CA LEU A 106 9.33 1.53 -0.31
C LEU A 106 9.67 0.49 -1.37
N GLU A 107 10.56 -0.45 -1.07
CA GLU A 107 10.89 -1.56 -1.98
C GLU A 107 9.65 -2.40 -2.29
N MET A 108 8.84 -2.68 -1.27
CA MET A 108 7.59 -3.41 -1.45
C MET A 108 6.63 -2.64 -2.35
N LEU A 109 6.51 -1.33 -2.17
CA LEU A 109 5.66 -0.49 -3.02
C LEU A 109 6.14 -0.53 -4.48
N ASP A 110 7.45 -0.43 -4.70
CA ASP A 110 8.03 -0.54 -6.04
C ASP A 110 7.70 -1.90 -6.67
N LYS A 111 7.83 -2.96 -5.89
CA LYS A 111 7.51 -4.30 -6.37
C LYS A 111 6.03 -4.47 -6.68
N PHE A 112 5.18 -3.90 -5.84
CA PHE A 112 3.72 -3.91 -6.10
C PHE A 112 3.41 -3.26 -7.45
N LYS A 113 3.98 -2.10 -7.70
CA LYS A 113 3.74 -1.37 -8.95
C LYS A 113 4.26 -2.14 -10.16
N GLU A 114 5.37 -2.85 -10.02
CA GLU A 114 5.91 -3.69 -11.08
C GLU A 114 5.01 -4.90 -11.35
N VAL A 115 4.62 -5.62 -10.30
CA VAL A 115 3.79 -6.84 -10.43
C VAL A 115 2.43 -6.52 -11.05
N PHE A 116 1.83 -5.40 -10.67
CA PHE A 116 0.49 -5.03 -11.12
C PHE A 116 0.48 -3.90 -12.14
N LYS A 117 1.60 -3.67 -12.82
CA LYS A 117 1.75 -2.54 -13.75
C LYS A 117 0.68 -2.48 -14.85
N GLU A 118 0.21 -3.62 -15.32
CA GLU A 118 -0.81 -3.66 -16.37
C GLU A 118 -2.14 -3.08 -15.89
N TRP A 119 -2.45 -3.28 -14.61
CA TRP A 119 -3.66 -2.72 -14.01
C TRP A 119 -3.54 -1.22 -13.75
N LEU A 120 -2.32 -0.73 -13.56
CA LEU A 120 -2.04 0.66 -13.20
C LEU A 120 -1.76 1.55 -14.41
N ALA A 121 -1.73 0.97 -15.57
CA ALA A 121 -1.47 1.69 -16.83
C ALA A 121 -2.64 2.62 -17.20
#